data_5df6123f0b3fe5291f0af8210cab1dce
#
_entry.id   5df6123f0b3fe5291f0af8210cab1dce
#
_cell.length_a   1.000
_cell.length_b   1.000
_cell.length_c   1.000
_cell.angle_alpha   90.00
_cell.angle_beta   90.00
_cell.angle_gamma   90.00
#
_symmetry.space_group_name_H-M   'P 1'
#
loop_
_entity.id
_entity.type
_entity.pdbx_description
1 polymer ?
#
loop_
_entity_poly.entity_id
_entity_poly.type
_entity_poly.pdbx_seq_one_letter_code
_entity_poly.pdbx_strand_id
1 'polypeptide(L)'
;MFVVTGGAGFIGSNLVKLLNEKGHSDVVVVDDLKDGHKFVNIADLEIYDYMDRNDFMAKILAGDTFSSWGRIDCIFHEGACSDTTEWDGCYIMKNNYEYTKNLMDFAVRNSVPLIYASSAATYGGRTSDFIEERQYEGPLNIYGYTKFMQDQYLRRLLPGLKSQIVALRYFNVYGPREQHKGRMASVAFHLNGEMLRGENPRLFKGCMGYGDGMQMRDFVYVRDVCAVNYWFYEHKGASGIYNCGTGRAEPFLNIAKAVIAYHGHGEVEFIPFPDDLVGKYQAFTQADLTKLRAAGCDVRFHTVAEGVGEYMEWLNGKKK
;
A
#
# COMPACT_ATOMS: atom_id res chain seq x y z
N MET A 1 -21.20 -6.66 5.88
CA MET A 1 -20.65 -5.28 6.01
C MET A 1 -19.13 -5.33 5.93
N PHE A 2 -18.54 -4.51 5.08
CA PHE A 2 -17.08 -4.31 5.02
C PHE A 2 -16.70 -3.01 5.70
N VAL A 3 -15.53 -2.98 6.33
CA VAL A 3 -14.95 -1.74 6.87
C VAL A 3 -13.61 -1.52 6.19
N VAL A 4 -13.42 -0.37 5.54
CA VAL A 4 -12.15 -0.01 4.90
C VAL A 4 -11.59 1.23 5.58
N THR A 5 -10.57 1.05 6.44
CA THR A 5 -9.90 2.20 7.03
C THR A 5 -8.82 2.72 6.08
N GLY A 6 -8.62 4.04 6.05
CA GLY A 6 -7.85 4.65 4.96
C GLY A 6 -8.61 4.60 3.63
N GLY A 7 -9.95 4.44 3.67
CA GLY A 7 -10.77 4.19 2.50
C GLY A 7 -10.91 5.39 1.55
N ALA A 8 -10.58 6.61 1.97
CA ALA A 8 -10.43 7.77 1.10
C ALA A 8 -8.99 7.98 0.59
N GLY A 9 -8.05 7.14 1.04
CA GLY A 9 -6.65 7.14 0.62
C GLY A 9 -6.43 6.40 -0.70
N PHE A 10 -5.17 6.27 -1.08
CA PHE A 10 -4.75 5.64 -2.35
C PHE A 10 -5.21 4.19 -2.47
N ILE A 11 -4.68 3.29 -1.63
CA ILE A 11 -4.98 1.85 -1.74
C ILE A 11 -6.41 1.57 -1.29
N GLY A 12 -6.84 2.18 -0.17
CA GLY A 12 -8.18 1.93 0.39
C GLY A 12 -9.31 2.28 -0.57
N SER A 13 -9.24 3.39 -1.30
CA SER A 13 -10.28 3.75 -2.27
C SER A 13 -10.31 2.85 -3.50
N ASN A 14 -9.15 2.33 -3.95
CA ASN A 14 -9.11 1.29 -4.98
C ASN A 14 -9.71 -0.03 -4.49
N LEU A 15 -9.52 -0.35 -3.20
CA LEU A 15 -10.13 -1.53 -2.61
C LEU A 15 -11.65 -1.39 -2.48
N VAL A 16 -12.16 -0.21 -2.06
CA VAL A 16 -13.61 0.08 -2.08
C VAL A 16 -14.15 -0.06 -3.50
N LYS A 17 -13.43 0.48 -4.50
CA LYS A 17 -13.82 0.31 -5.91
C LYS A 17 -13.90 -1.17 -6.31
N LEU A 18 -12.91 -1.98 -5.96
CA LEU A 18 -12.94 -3.42 -6.24
C LEU A 18 -14.13 -4.09 -5.54
N LEU A 19 -14.43 -3.74 -4.28
CA LEU A 19 -15.61 -4.25 -3.58
C LEU A 19 -16.90 -3.91 -4.33
N ASN A 20 -17.06 -2.67 -4.82
CA ASN A 20 -18.20 -2.29 -5.65
C ASN A 20 -18.25 -3.08 -6.96
N GLU A 21 -17.14 -3.28 -7.66
CA GLU A 21 -17.04 -4.11 -8.87
C GLU A 21 -17.43 -5.58 -8.61
N LYS A 22 -17.24 -6.06 -7.37
CA LYS A 22 -17.69 -7.39 -6.91
C LYS A 22 -19.13 -7.42 -6.41
N GLY A 23 -19.85 -6.31 -6.49
CA GLY A 23 -21.26 -6.20 -6.10
C GLY A 23 -21.50 -5.88 -4.63
N HIS A 24 -20.47 -5.45 -3.90
CA HIS A 24 -20.58 -5.02 -2.50
C HIS A 24 -20.69 -3.50 -2.40
N SER A 25 -21.84 -3.00 -1.95
CA SER A 25 -22.06 -1.59 -1.59
C SER A 25 -22.19 -1.36 -0.08
N ASP A 26 -22.25 -2.45 0.70
CA ASP A 26 -22.29 -2.45 2.16
C ASP A 26 -20.87 -2.21 2.75
N VAL A 27 -20.27 -1.08 2.38
CA VAL A 27 -18.90 -0.68 2.74
C VAL A 27 -18.94 0.57 3.60
N VAL A 28 -18.38 0.50 4.81
CA VAL A 28 -18.12 1.68 5.64
C VAL A 28 -16.69 2.15 5.38
N VAL A 29 -16.55 3.38 4.93
CA VAL A 29 -15.26 4.06 4.77
C VAL A 29 -14.89 4.74 6.08
N VAL A 30 -13.73 4.39 6.63
CA VAL A 30 -13.16 5.03 7.81
C VAL A 30 -11.90 5.77 7.41
N ASP A 31 -11.88 7.11 7.51
CA ASP A 31 -10.72 7.91 7.11
C ASP A 31 -10.64 9.22 7.89
N ASP A 32 -9.62 9.99 7.59
CA ASP A 32 -9.42 11.36 8.02
C ASP A 32 -9.52 12.25 6.78
N LEU A 33 -10.61 13.00 6.66
CA LEU A 33 -10.79 14.00 5.58
C LEU A 33 -10.27 15.38 6.00
N LYS A 34 -9.25 15.44 6.87
CA LYS A 34 -8.58 16.70 7.22
C LYS A 34 -8.05 17.41 5.96
N ASP A 35 -7.49 16.66 5.02
CA ASP A 35 -7.35 17.12 3.64
C ASP A 35 -8.61 16.76 2.86
N GLY A 36 -9.51 17.74 2.71
CA GLY A 36 -10.78 17.56 2.00
C GLY A 36 -10.63 17.14 0.54
N HIS A 37 -9.48 17.39 -0.12
CA HIS A 37 -9.25 16.98 -1.50
C HIS A 37 -9.34 15.47 -1.71
N LYS A 38 -9.15 14.67 -0.65
CA LYS A 38 -9.31 13.20 -0.73
C LYS A 38 -10.73 12.76 -1.12
N PHE A 39 -11.74 13.61 -1.00
CA PHE A 39 -13.11 13.24 -1.38
C PHE A 39 -13.20 12.73 -2.83
N VAL A 40 -12.36 13.23 -3.73
CA VAL A 40 -12.34 12.81 -5.15
C VAL A 40 -12.06 11.31 -5.32
N ASN A 41 -11.42 10.68 -4.33
CA ASN A 41 -11.12 9.26 -4.36
C ASN A 41 -12.33 8.37 -4.01
N ILE A 42 -13.37 8.94 -3.42
CA ILE A 42 -14.57 8.20 -2.99
C ILE A 42 -15.86 8.73 -3.64
N ALA A 43 -15.79 9.85 -4.36
CA ALA A 43 -16.96 10.51 -4.93
C ALA A 43 -17.70 9.68 -6.01
N ASP A 44 -17.00 8.74 -6.66
CA ASP A 44 -17.54 7.81 -7.67
C ASP A 44 -17.77 6.40 -7.12
N LEU A 45 -17.74 6.22 -5.80
CA LEU A 45 -17.89 4.92 -5.14
C LEU A 45 -19.23 4.82 -4.41
N GLU A 46 -19.78 3.63 -4.38
CA GLU A 46 -20.96 3.30 -3.58
C GLU A 46 -20.50 2.84 -2.19
N ILE A 47 -20.83 3.62 -1.17
CA ILE A 47 -20.52 3.32 0.22
C ILE A 47 -21.80 3.36 1.07
N TYR A 48 -21.83 2.52 2.12
CA TYR A 48 -22.93 2.51 3.09
C TYR A 48 -22.85 3.72 4.00
N ASP A 49 -21.65 4.05 4.52
CA ASP A 49 -21.42 5.16 5.44
C ASP A 49 -19.94 5.59 5.44
N TYR A 50 -19.72 6.80 5.97
CA TYR A 50 -18.40 7.34 6.30
C TYR A 50 -18.30 7.61 7.80
N MET A 51 -17.17 7.25 8.41
CA MET A 51 -16.87 7.57 9.80
C MET A 51 -15.45 8.14 9.95
N ASP A 52 -15.31 9.21 10.76
CA ASP A 52 -13.99 9.71 11.11
C ASP A 52 -13.17 8.64 11.86
N ARG A 53 -11.89 8.54 11.54
CA ARG A 53 -11.00 7.50 12.10
C ARG A 53 -10.86 7.58 13.62
N ASN A 54 -10.94 8.80 14.21
CA ASN A 54 -10.81 8.96 15.65
C ASN A 54 -12.10 8.54 16.35
N ASP A 55 -13.26 8.85 15.75
CA ASP A 55 -14.57 8.41 16.26
C ASP A 55 -14.69 6.89 16.18
N PHE A 56 -14.23 6.30 15.07
CA PHE A 56 -14.18 4.84 14.93
C PHE A 56 -13.33 4.19 16.02
N MET A 57 -12.12 4.72 16.24
CA MET A 57 -11.23 4.20 17.28
C MET A 57 -11.78 4.43 18.70
N ALA A 58 -12.40 5.58 18.96
CA ALA A 58 -13.02 5.86 20.24
C ALA A 58 -14.13 4.86 20.56
N LYS A 59 -14.97 4.51 19.58
CA LYS A 59 -16.00 3.47 19.72
C LYS A 59 -15.40 2.09 19.99
N ILE A 60 -14.35 1.69 19.27
CA ILE A 60 -13.62 0.42 19.52
C ILE A 60 -13.12 0.35 20.96
N LEU A 61 -12.48 1.42 21.43
CA LEU A 61 -11.92 1.50 22.79
C LEU A 61 -13.01 1.51 23.87
N ALA A 62 -14.19 2.05 23.56
CA ALA A 62 -15.38 2.00 24.43
C ALA A 62 -16.07 0.63 24.41
N GLY A 63 -15.61 -0.32 23.58
CA GLY A 63 -16.17 -1.67 23.49
C GLY A 63 -17.36 -1.81 22.55
N ASP A 64 -17.63 -0.81 21.69
CA ASP A 64 -18.65 -0.91 20.65
C ASP A 64 -18.31 -2.04 19.68
N THR A 65 -19.27 -2.89 19.39
CA THR A 65 -19.13 -4.00 18.43
C THR A 65 -19.70 -3.66 17.05
N PHE A 66 -20.22 -2.45 16.86
CA PHE A 66 -20.89 -1.98 15.65
C PHE A 66 -22.07 -2.86 15.23
N SER A 67 -22.80 -3.38 16.20
CA SER A 67 -23.95 -4.27 15.95
C SER A 67 -25.04 -3.61 15.08
N SER A 68 -25.14 -2.27 15.09
CA SER A 68 -26.04 -1.51 14.21
C SER A 68 -25.73 -1.67 12.72
N TRP A 69 -24.49 -2.03 12.36
CA TRP A 69 -24.09 -2.33 10.98
C TRP A 69 -24.36 -3.80 10.60
N GLY A 70 -24.87 -4.61 11.54
CA GLY A 70 -24.95 -6.05 11.39
C GLY A 70 -23.59 -6.72 11.55
N ARG A 71 -23.38 -7.84 10.81
CA ARG A 71 -22.12 -8.56 10.88
C ARG A 71 -21.04 -7.85 10.05
N ILE A 72 -19.88 -7.65 10.63
CA ILE A 72 -18.68 -7.24 9.88
C ILE A 72 -18.04 -8.49 9.26
N ASP A 73 -17.99 -8.54 7.94
CA ASP A 73 -17.44 -9.68 7.19
C ASP A 73 -15.92 -9.63 7.07
N CYS A 74 -15.36 -8.41 6.97
CA CYS A 74 -13.91 -8.15 6.97
C CYS A 74 -13.61 -6.68 7.28
N ILE A 75 -12.51 -6.43 7.96
CA ILE A 75 -11.88 -5.12 8.06
C ILE A 75 -10.63 -5.13 7.17
N PHE A 76 -10.58 -4.21 6.20
CA PHE A 76 -9.39 -3.91 5.44
C PHE A 76 -8.77 -2.64 6.03
N HIS A 77 -7.58 -2.76 6.59
CA HIS A 77 -6.93 -1.66 7.27
C HIS A 77 -5.76 -1.11 6.46
N GLU A 78 -6.05 -0.08 5.65
CA GLU A 78 -5.10 0.64 4.81
C GLU A 78 -4.68 1.99 5.41
N GLY A 79 -5.34 2.41 6.49
CA GLY A 79 -5.11 3.69 7.14
C GLY A 79 -3.79 3.74 7.91
N ALA A 80 -2.89 4.64 7.50
CA ALA A 80 -1.63 4.91 8.19
C ALA A 80 -1.08 6.29 7.78
N CYS A 81 -0.23 6.88 8.62
CA CYS A 81 0.71 7.89 8.15
C CYS A 81 1.78 7.16 7.31
N SER A 82 1.81 7.41 6.00
CA SER A 82 2.75 6.77 5.06
C SER A 82 3.94 7.66 4.70
N ASP A 83 4.08 8.83 5.32
CA ASP A 83 5.22 9.71 5.11
C ASP A 83 6.47 9.11 5.79
N THR A 84 7.41 8.65 4.99
CA THR A 84 8.67 8.06 5.46
C THR A 84 9.65 9.10 5.99
N THR A 85 9.33 10.39 5.82
CA THR A 85 10.11 11.53 6.31
C THR A 85 9.53 12.18 7.57
N GLU A 86 8.42 11.65 8.11
CA GLU A 86 7.89 12.04 9.41
C GLU A 86 8.79 11.50 10.54
N TRP A 87 9.23 12.38 11.42
CA TRP A 87 10.11 12.04 12.55
C TRP A 87 9.50 12.31 13.93
N ASP A 88 8.23 12.77 14.01
CA ASP A 88 7.51 12.75 15.28
C ASP A 88 7.16 11.29 15.65
N GLY A 89 8.04 10.69 16.46
CA GLY A 89 7.90 9.30 16.88
C GLY A 89 6.62 9.03 17.66
N CYS A 90 6.15 9.99 18.47
CA CYS A 90 4.92 9.85 19.26
C CYS A 90 3.71 9.83 18.31
N TYR A 91 3.67 10.78 17.37
CA TYR A 91 2.61 10.87 16.38
C TYR A 91 2.51 9.59 15.53
N ILE A 92 3.62 9.17 14.92
CA ILE A 92 3.60 8.04 13.99
C ILE A 92 3.36 6.69 14.72
N MET A 93 3.88 6.50 15.93
CA MET A 93 3.60 5.31 16.74
C MET A 93 2.12 5.22 17.10
N LYS A 94 1.51 6.34 17.53
CA LYS A 94 0.08 6.39 17.87
C LYS A 94 -0.80 6.10 16.65
N ASN A 95 -0.51 6.76 15.52
CA ASN A 95 -1.32 6.64 14.31
C ASN A 95 -1.16 5.30 13.59
N ASN A 96 0.03 4.72 13.59
CA ASN A 96 0.29 3.47 12.89
C ASN A 96 0.21 2.27 13.84
N TYR A 97 1.15 2.17 14.80
CA TYR A 97 1.27 0.98 15.62
C TYR A 97 0.10 0.79 16.59
N GLU A 98 -0.19 1.80 17.43
CA GLU A 98 -1.25 1.65 18.44
C GLU A 98 -2.63 1.48 17.80
N TYR A 99 -2.92 2.24 16.75
CA TYR A 99 -4.18 2.14 16.02
C TYR A 99 -4.37 0.73 15.46
N THR A 100 -3.37 0.19 14.74
CA THR A 100 -3.42 -1.16 14.18
C THR A 100 -3.52 -2.23 15.26
N LYS A 101 -2.78 -2.07 16.36
CA LYS A 101 -2.84 -2.98 17.51
C LYS A 101 -4.27 -3.06 18.08
N ASN A 102 -4.91 -1.92 18.31
CA ASN A 102 -6.27 -1.86 18.82
C ASN A 102 -7.28 -2.51 17.86
N LEU A 103 -7.07 -2.37 16.54
CA LEU A 103 -7.87 -3.08 15.53
C LEU A 103 -7.64 -4.60 15.58
N MET A 104 -6.41 -5.07 15.75
CA MET A 104 -6.13 -6.49 15.93
C MET A 104 -6.84 -7.04 17.18
N ASP A 105 -6.76 -6.32 18.31
CA ASP A 105 -7.43 -6.71 19.55
C ASP A 105 -8.96 -6.75 19.39
N PHE A 106 -9.53 -5.80 18.67
CA PHE A 106 -10.96 -5.79 18.31
C PHE A 106 -11.31 -7.00 17.43
N ALA A 107 -10.53 -7.25 16.38
CA ALA A 107 -10.73 -8.35 15.44
C ALA A 107 -10.69 -9.71 16.13
N VAL A 108 -9.75 -9.91 17.05
CA VAL A 108 -9.62 -11.14 17.86
C VAL A 108 -10.82 -11.31 18.77
N ARG A 109 -11.20 -10.27 19.53
CA ARG A 109 -12.32 -10.34 20.48
C ARG A 109 -13.67 -10.63 19.82
N ASN A 110 -13.87 -10.07 18.62
CA ASN A 110 -15.15 -10.18 17.92
C ASN A 110 -15.16 -11.22 16.79
N SER A 111 -14.07 -11.96 16.61
CA SER A 111 -13.90 -12.97 15.55
C SER A 111 -14.12 -12.38 14.14
N VAL A 112 -13.66 -11.14 13.92
CA VAL A 112 -13.75 -10.43 12.64
C VAL A 112 -12.44 -10.64 11.87
N PRO A 113 -12.46 -11.05 10.59
CA PRO A 113 -11.28 -11.06 9.74
C PRO A 113 -10.67 -9.66 9.57
N LEU A 114 -9.33 -9.57 9.69
CA LEU A 114 -8.59 -8.34 9.51
C LEU A 114 -7.44 -8.55 8.53
N ILE A 115 -7.42 -7.78 7.45
CA ILE A 115 -6.31 -7.72 6.50
C ILE A 115 -5.73 -6.31 6.57
N TYR A 116 -4.42 -6.18 6.80
CA TYR A 116 -3.84 -4.86 7.01
C TYR A 116 -2.56 -4.61 6.22
N ALA A 117 -2.35 -3.34 5.89
CA ALA A 117 -1.17 -2.84 5.21
C ALA A 117 0.06 -2.87 6.13
N SER A 118 0.95 -3.85 5.95
CA SER A 118 2.34 -3.78 6.36
C SER A 118 3.19 -3.19 5.22
N SER A 119 4.51 -3.30 5.26
CA SER A 119 5.38 -2.64 4.28
C SER A 119 6.71 -3.37 4.10
N ALA A 120 7.25 -3.35 2.88
CA ALA A 120 8.64 -3.75 2.61
C ALA A 120 9.68 -2.85 3.31
N ALA A 121 9.28 -1.67 3.84
CA ALA A 121 10.14 -0.84 4.68
C ALA A 121 10.62 -1.56 5.95
N THR A 122 9.96 -2.64 6.37
CA THR A 122 10.40 -3.52 7.47
C THR A 122 11.74 -4.18 7.19
N TYR A 123 12.09 -4.42 5.93
CA TYR A 123 13.35 -5.04 5.52
C TYR A 123 14.56 -4.09 5.58
N GLY A 124 14.31 -2.78 5.56
CA GLY A 124 15.36 -1.78 5.64
C GLY A 124 16.28 -1.76 4.42
N GLY A 125 17.58 -1.67 4.67
CA GLY A 125 18.61 -1.53 3.62
C GLY A 125 19.06 -2.83 2.94
N ARG A 126 18.30 -3.91 3.05
CA ARG A 126 18.66 -5.20 2.43
C ARG A 126 18.70 -5.12 0.91
N THR A 127 19.54 -5.96 0.32
CA THR A 127 19.68 -6.13 -1.13
C THR A 127 19.32 -7.53 -1.60
N SER A 128 18.99 -8.46 -0.67
CA SER A 128 18.54 -9.83 -0.94
C SER A 128 17.65 -10.33 0.19
N ASP A 129 17.06 -11.51 0.02
CA ASP A 129 16.32 -12.25 1.06
C ASP A 129 15.19 -11.42 1.68
N PHE A 130 14.30 -10.91 0.86
CA PHE A 130 13.08 -10.24 1.31
C PHE A 130 12.04 -11.29 1.76
N ILE A 131 12.38 -12.03 2.81
CA ILE A 131 11.60 -13.15 3.34
C ILE A 131 10.93 -12.71 4.65
N GLU A 132 9.68 -13.15 4.90
CA GLU A 132 8.85 -12.70 6.02
C GLU A 132 9.28 -13.32 7.38
N GLU A 133 10.59 -13.38 7.62
CA GLU A 133 11.18 -13.87 8.86
C GLU A 133 11.95 -12.78 9.61
N ARG A 134 11.97 -12.89 10.95
CA ARG A 134 12.53 -11.87 11.84
C ARG A 134 14.01 -11.53 11.54
N GLN A 135 14.80 -12.49 11.13
CA GLN A 135 16.22 -12.33 10.85
C GLN A 135 16.51 -11.43 9.64
N TYR A 136 15.53 -11.24 8.75
CA TYR A 136 15.64 -10.42 7.56
C TYR A 136 15.10 -8.99 7.73
N GLU A 137 14.68 -8.62 8.94
CA GLU A 137 14.05 -7.34 9.24
C GLU A 137 15.03 -6.38 9.92
N GLY A 138 15.05 -5.12 9.47
CA GLY A 138 15.90 -4.07 10.01
C GLY A 138 15.49 -2.68 9.51
N PRO A 139 14.34 -2.12 9.95
CA PRO A 139 13.80 -0.87 9.43
C PRO A 139 14.79 0.29 9.61
N LEU A 140 14.86 1.19 8.60
CA LEU A 140 15.78 2.35 8.58
C LEU A 140 15.17 3.64 9.12
N ASN A 141 13.86 3.71 9.28
CA ASN A 141 13.15 4.89 9.75
C ASN A 141 11.98 4.51 10.65
N ILE A 142 11.42 5.52 11.32
CA ILE A 142 10.33 5.32 12.28
C ILE A 142 9.06 4.77 11.59
N TYR A 143 8.77 5.13 10.34
CA TYR A 143 7.67 4.54 9.58
C TYR A 143 7.85 3.02 9.44
N GLY A 144 9.00 2.57 8.92
CA GLY A 144 9.31 1.15 8.80
C GLY A 144 9.29 0.44 10.15
N TYR A 145 9.74 1.11 11.22
CA TYR A 145 9.69 0.59 12.57
C TYR A 145 8.25 0.38 13.07
N THR A 146 7.31 1.30 12.77
CA THR A 146 5.90 1.08 13.15
C THR A 146 5.30 -0.15 12.46
N LYS A 147 5.62 -0.35 11.17
CA LYS A 147 5.17 -1.54 10.41
C LYS A 147 5.80 -2.82 10.97
N PHE A 148 7.09 -2.76 11.28
CA PHE A 148 7.78 -3.85 11.97
C PHE A 148 7.11 -4.19 13.32
N MET A 149 6.77 -3.20 14.14
CA MET A 149 6.12 -3.42 15.43
C MET A 149 4.72 -4.04 15.29
N GLN A 150 3.95 -3.67 14.25
CA GLN A 150 2.67 -4.32 13.90
C GLN A 150 2.88 -5.81 13.61
N ASP A 151 3.87 -6.15 12.78
CA ASP A 151 4.21 -7.53 12.44
C ASP A 151 4.68 -8.33 13.67
N GLN A 152 5.46 -7.71 14.57
CA GLN A 152 5.85 -8.36 15.84
C GLN A 152 4.63 -8.62 16.74
N TYR A 153 3.67 -7.70 16.77
CA TYR A 153 2.44 -7.90 17.53
C TYR A 153 1.61 -9.04 16.96
N LEU A 154 1.43 -9.10 15.63
CA LEU A 154 0.76 -10.21 14.98
C LEU A 154 1.43 -11.56 15.29
N ARG A 155 2.77 -11.65 15.20
CA ARG A 155 3.50 -12.89 15.52
C ARG A 155 3.20 -13.43 16.92
N ARG A 156 2.99 -12.54 17.89
CA ARG A 156 2.61 -12.94 19.26
C ARG A 156 1.18 -13.47 19.35
N LEU A 157 0.28 -13.00 18.47
CA LEU A 157 -1.11 -13.43 18.43
C LEU A 157 -1.28 -14.76 17.68
N LEU A 158 -0.46 -15.05 16.66
CA LEU A 158 -0.60 -16.23 15.80
C LEU A 158 -0.79 -17.55 16.56
N PRO A 159 -0.03 -17.85 17.64
CA PRO A 159 -0.27 -19.04 18.43
C PRO A 159 -1.58 -18.96 19.21
N GLY A 160 -2.65 -19.51 18.71
CA GLY A 160 -3.96 -19.48 19.36
C GLY A 160 -4.96 -18.53 18.72
N LEU A 161 -4.59 -17.90 17.62
CA LEU A 161 -5.46 -17.02 16.86
C LEU A 161 -6.64 -17.82 16.27
N LYS A 162 -7.88 -17.38 16.57
CA LYS A 162 -9.12 -18.00 16.05
C LYS A 162 -9.74 -17.22 14.91
N SER A 163 -9.49 -15.91 14.82
CA SER A 163 -9.88 -15.05 13.69
C SER A 163 -8.76 -14.93 12.68
N GLN A 164 -9.11 -14.72 11.41
CA GLN A 164 -8.10 -14.48 10.39
C GLN A 164 -7.47 -13.08 10.58
N ILE A 165 -6.14 -13.01 10.70
CA ILE A 165 -5.40 -11.75 10.63
C ILE A 165 -4.25 -11.90 9.64
N VAL A 166 -4.22 -11.04 8.62
CA VAL A 166 -3.24 -11.05 7.54
C VAL A 166 -2.53 -9.71 7.47
N ALA A 167 -1.21 -9.73 7.49
CA ALA A 167 -0.35 -8.60 7.19
C ALA A 167 0.16 -8.70 5.76
N LEU A 168 -0.05 -7.69 4.95
CA LEU A 168 0.48 -7.61 3.59
C LEU A 168 1.61 -6.59 3.53
N ARG A 169 2.85 -7.05 3.36
CA ARG A 169 4.02 -6.20 3.14
C ARG A 169 4.00 -5.69 1.71
N TYR A 170 3.42 -4.50 1.52
CA TYR A 170 3.40 -3.86 0.20
C TYR A 170 4.80 -3.42 -0.20
N PHE A 171 5.16 -3.72 -1.45
CA PHE A 171 6.33 -3.19 -2.12
C PHE A 171 6.02 -1.83 -2.74
N ASN A 172 6.56 -1.47 -3.88
CA ASN A 172 6.38 -0.14 -4.44
C ASN A 172 5.05 -0.03 -5.21
N VAL A 173 3.98 0.29 -4.50
CA VAL A 173 2.64 0.40 -5.08
C VAL A 173 2.50 1.69 -5.88
N TYR A 174 1.90 1.59 -7.09
CA TYR A 174 1.57 2.72 -7.95
C TYR A 174 0.20 2.52 -8.60
N GLY A 175 -0.45 3.61 -9.04
CA GLY A 175 -1.70 3.52 -9.77
C GLY A 175 -2.72 4.62 -9.47
N PRO A 176 -3.96 4.46 -9.95
CA PRO A 176 -5.05 5.42 -9.77
C PRO A 176 -5.25 5.88 -8.33
N ARG A 177 -5.72 7.13 -8.14
CA ARG A 177 -6.15 7.70 -6.85
C ARG A 177 -5.01 8.03 -5.87
N GLU A 178 -3.76 8.17 -6.36
CA GLU A 178 -2.62 8.58 -5.51
C GLU A 178 -2.30 10.10 -5.55
N GLN A 179 -3.04 10.91 -6.30
CA GLN A 179 -2.73 12.32 -6.57
C GLN A 179 -2.59 13.17 -5.30
N HIS A 180 -3.39 12.87 -4.26
CA HIS A 180 -3.35 13.57 -2.97
C HIS A 180 -2.05 13.33 -2.19
N LYS A 181 -1.22 12.37 -2.58
CA LYS A 181 0.04 12.05 -1.88
C LYS A 181 1.15 13.06 -2.14
N GLY A 182 0.97 14.01 -3.07
CA GLY A 182 1.97 15.01 -3.39
C GLY A 182 3.32 14.37 -3.71
N ARG A 183 4.39 14.79 -3.03
CA ARG A 183 5.75 14.24 -3.25
C ARG A 183 5.90 12.75 -2.99
N MET A 184 4.99 12.15 -2.20
CA MET A 184 4.99 10.72 -1.88
C MET A 184 4.22 9.87 -2.90
N ALA A 185 3.70 10.48 -3.97
CA ALA A 185 3.13 9.75 -5.09
C ALA A 185 4.23 8.97 -5.84
N SER A 186 3.81 7.98 -6.64
CA SER A 186 4.75 7.12 -7.36
C SER A 186 5.56 7.88 -8.41
N VAL A 187 6.70 7.32 -8.80
CA VAL A 187 7.51 7.88 -9.88
C VAL A 187 6.72 7.96 -11.20
N ALA A 188 5.85 7.00 -11.50
CA ALA A 188 5.00 7.02 -12.69
C ALA A 188 4.09 8.27 -12.72
N PHE A 189 3.53 8.67 -11.56
CA PHE A 189 2.72 9.89 -11.44
C PHE A 189 3.54 11.14 -11.73
N HIS A 190 4.74 11.24 -11.15
CA HIS A 190 5.61 12.41 -11.33
C HIS A 190 6.08 12.53 -12.77
N LEU A 191 6.54 11.43 -13.38
CA LEU A 191 6.99 11.44 -14.79
C LEU A 191 5.85 11.81 -15.75
N ASN A 192 4.62 11.32 -15.52
CA ASN A 192 3.46 11.77 -16.28
C ASN A 192 3.23 13.27 -16.15
N GLY A 193 3.35 13.82 -14.95
CA GLY A 193 3.23 15.25 -14.71
C GLY A 193 4.29 16.08 -15.45
N GLU A 194 5.53 15.60 -15.54
CA GLU A 194 6.61 16.19 -16.33
C GLU A 194 6.24 16.22 -17.82
N MET A 195 5.81 15.08 -18.37
CA MET A 195 5.37 14.98 -19.78
C MET A 195 4.22 15.93 -20.10
N LEU A 196 3.23 16.06 -19.22
CA LEU A 196 2.12 16.98 -19.41
C LEU A 196 2.52 18.48 -19.39
N ARG A 197 3.65 18.79 -18.76
CA ARG A 197 4.24 20.16 -18.79
C ARG A 197 5.16 20.39 -20.00
N GLY A 198 5.32 19.37 -20.88
CA GLY A 198 6.25 19.43 -22.01
C GLY A 198 7.71 19.24 -21.60
N GLU A 199 7.97 18.73 -20.42
CA GLU A 199 9.31 18.39 -19.91
C GLU A 199 9.65 16.93 -20.22
N ASN A 200 10.94 16.60 -20.29
CA ASN A 200 11.38 15.22 -20.35
C ASN A 200 11.29 14.52 -19.00
N PRO A 201 10.95 13.22 -18.94
CA PRO A 201 10.96 12.45 -17.70
C PRO A 201 12.34 12.40 -17.07
N ARG A 202 12.47 12.79 -15.79
CA ARG A 202 13.75 12.87 -15.08
C ARG A 202 13.96 11.69 -14.14
N LEU A 203 15.11 11.04 -14.30
CA LEU A 203 15.57 9.97 -13.42
C LEU A 203 16.92 10.33 -12.81
N PHE A 204 17.23 9.74 -11.66
CA PHE A 204 18.53 9.92 -11.03
C PHE A 204 19.63 9.20 -11.83
N LYS A 205 20.81 9.84 -11.90
CA LYS A 205 22.04 9.20 -12.32
C LYS A 205 22.39 8.02 -11.43
N GLY A 206 23.30 7.20 -11.91
CA GLY A 206 23.78 6.02 -11.22
C GLY A 206 24.33 6.32 -9.82
N CYS A 207 23.97 5.46 -8.88
CA CYS A 207 24.50 5.49 -7.51
C CYS A 207 24.52 4.08 -6.93
N MET A 208 25.30 3.84 -5.88
CA MET A 208 25.35 2.56 -5.14
C MET A 208 25.57 1.33 -6.03
N GLY A 209 26.41 1.48 -7.07
CA GLY A 209 26.74 0.40 -8.02
C GLY A 209 25.76 0.20 -9.17
N TYR A 210 24.70 0.99 -9.26
CA TYR A 210 23.74 0.99 -10.37
C TYR A 210 24.06 2.09 -11.38
N GLY A 211 23.82 1.83 -12.66
CA GLY A 211 23.89 2.83 -13.73
C GLY A 211 22.72 3.83 -13.66
N ASP A 212 22.70 4.78 -14.61
CA ASP A 212 21.69 5.84 -14.70
C ASP A 212 20.27 5.27 -14.85
N GLY A 213 19.39 5.58 -13.90
CA GLY A 213 18.02 5.07 -13.84
C GLY A 213 17.89 3.57 -13.57
N MET A 214 19.00 2.89 -13.23
CA MET A 214 19.03 1.42 -13.08
C MET A 214 18.83 0.93 -11.64
N GLN A 215 18.59 1.81 -10.69
CA GLN A 215 18.13 1.40 -9.36
C GLN A 215 16.83 0.62 -9.53
N MET A 216 16.65 -0.46 -8.75
CA MET A 216 15.59 -1.44 -8.99
C MET A 216 14.57 -1.49 -7.86
N ARG A 217 13.30 -1.64 -8.21
CA ARG A 217 12.21 -1.84 -7.27
C ARG A 217 11.27 -2.95 -7.76
N ASP A 218 10.64 -3.61 -6.83
CA ASP A 218 9.45 -4.38 -7.11
C ASP A 218 8.26 -3.41 -7.17
N PHE A 219 7.92 -2.99 -8.38
CA PHE A 219 6.77 -2.11 -8.64
C PHE A 219 5.51 -2.95 -8.79
N VAL A 220 4.53 -2.70 -7.94
CA VAL A 220 3.26 -3.44 -7.94
C VAL A 220 2.09 -2.51 -8.25
N TYR A 221 1.25 -2.90 -9.20
CA TYR A 221 0.07 -2.14 -9.59
C TYR A 221 -1.01 -2.23 -8.49
N VAL A 222 -1.65 -1.12 -8.16
CA VAL A 222 -2.60 -1.05 -7.03
C VAL A 222 -3.77 -2.02 -7.18
N ARG A 223 -4.23 -2.31 -8.39
CA ARG A 223 -5.31 -3.30 -8.62
C ARG A 223 -4.88 -4.70 -8.21
N ASP A 224 -3.62 -5.06 -8.40
CA ASP A 224 -3.09 -6.36 -7.95
C ASP A 224 -3.03 -6.44 -6.43
N VAL A 225 -2.62 -5.34 -5.79
CA VAL A 225 -2.65 -5.23 -4.32
C VAL A 225 -4.07 -5.43 -3.79
N CYS A 226 -5.06 -4.78 -4.40
CA CYS A 226 -6.47 -4.94 -4.04
C CYS A 226 -6.95 -6.39 -4.30
N ALA A 227 -6.52 -7.00 -5.40
CA ALA A 227 -6.87 -8.40 -5.71
C ALA A 227 -6.31 -9.37 -4.67
N VAL A 228 -5.08 -9.16 -4.18
CA VAL A 228 -4.51 -9.97 -3.09
C VAL A 228 -5.28 -9.79 -1.78
N ASN A 229 -5.65 -8.55 -1.43
CA ASN A 229 -6.51 -8.29 -0.25
C ASN A 229 -7.84 -9.04 -0.35
N TYR A 230 -8.50 -8.92 -1.50
CA TYR A 230 -9.78 -9.57 -1.73
C TYR A 230 -9.65 -11.09 -1.76
N TRP A 231 -8.56 -11.63 -2.32
CA TRP A 231 -8.26 -13.05 -2.30
C TRP A 231 -8.21 -13.60 -0.86
N PHE A 232 -7.53 -12.92 0.06
CA PHE A 232 -7.49 -13.35 1.47
C PHE A 232 -8.85 -13.26 2.15
N TYR A 233 -9.71 -12.32 1.75
CA TYR A 233 -11.08 -12.28 2.25
C TYR A 233 -11.88 -13.51 1.77
N GLU A 234 -11.75 -13.91 0.52
CA GLU A 234 -12.44 -15.09 -0.03
C GLU A 234 -11.87 -16.41 0.53
N HIS A 235 -10.58 -16.46 0.83
CA HIS A 235 -9.86 -17.65 1.30
C HIS A 235 -9.56 -17.55 2.79
N LYS A 236 -10.60 -17.76 3.60
CA LYS A 236 -10.50 -17.69 5.07
C LYS A 236 -9.70 -18.87 5.62
N GLY A 237 -8.85 -18.58 6.62
CA GLY A 237 -8.06 -19.61 7.32
C GLY A 237 -6.55 -19.36 7.29
N ALA A 238 -6.02 -18.67 6.29
CA ALA A 238 -4.62 -18.25 6.31
C ALA A 238 -4.45 -17.01 7.17
N SER A 239 -3.63 -17.08 8.21
CA SER A 239 -3.18 -15.94 9.01
C SER A 239 -1.67 -15.84 8.96
N GLY A 240 -1.14 -14.62 9.01
CA GLY A 240 0.31 -14.41 8.99
C GLY A 240 0.74 -13.16 8.25
N ILE A 241 2.03 -13.08 7.99
CA ILE A 241 2.68 -11.98 7.28
C ILE A 241 3.04 -12.49 5.89
N TYR A 242 2.68 -11.75 4.85
CA TYR A 242 2.92 -12.10 3.45
C TYR A 242 3.45 -10.90 2.68
N ASN A 243 4.42 -11.14 1.80
CA ASN A 243 4.85 -10.14 0.84
C ASN A 243 3.77 -9.92 -0.23
N CYS A 244 3.54 -8.67 -0.59
CA CYS A 244 2.65 -8.28 -1.67
C CYS A 244 3.40 -7.36 -2.64
N GLY A 245 4.05 -7.98 -3.60
CA GLY A 245 4.80 -7.43 -4.72
C GLY A 245 4.67 -8.36 -5.90
N THR A 246 5.39 -8.09 -6.98
CA THR A 246 5.33 -8.91 -8.20
C THR A 246 6.32 -10.08 -8.20
N GLY A 247 7.31 -10.05 -7.30
CA GLY A 247 8.46 -10.95 -7.32
C GLY A 247 9.48 -10.61 -8.41
N ARG A 248 9.34 -9.48 -9.07
CA ARG A 248 10.22 -9.00 -10.14
C ARG A 248 10.72 -7.60 -9.80
N ALA A 249 12.02 -7.47 -9.59
CA ALA A 249 12.65 -6.16 -9.50
C ALA A 249 12.83 -5.58 -10.89
N GLU A 250 12.38 -4.34 -11.10
CA GLU A 250 12.54 -3.63 -12.36
C GLU A 250 13.21 -2.27 -12.17
N PRO A 251 14.03 -1.79 -13.14
CA PRO A 251 14.66 -0.49 -13.03
C PRO A 251 13.65 0.64 -13.20
N PHE A 252 13.91 1.79 -12.56
CA PHE A 252 13.12 3.00 -12.76
C PHE A 252 13.05 3.41 -14.23
N LEU A 253 14.08 3.10 -15.00
CA LEU A 253 14.12 3.31 -16.44
C LEU A 253 12.95 2.66 -17.18
N ASN A 254 12.46 1.49 -16.72
CA ASN A 254 11.32 0.80 -17.34
C ASN A 254 10.01 1.55 -17.08
N ILE A 255 9.84 2.17 -15.90
CA ILE A 255 8.70 3.06 -15.63
C ILE A 255 8.72 4.25 -16.60
N ALA A 256 9.88 4.93 -16.73
CA ALA A 256 10.00 6.08 -17.64
C ALA A 256 9.72 5.70 -19.09
N LYS A 257 10.26 4.57 -19.57
CA LYS A 257 9.98 4.05 -20.91
C LYS A 257 8.50 3.77 -21.15
N ALA A 258 7.80 3.21 -20.16
CA ALA A 258 6.37 2.94 -20.26
C ALA A 258 5.54 4.24 -20.32
N VAL A 259 5.91 5.27 -19.52
CA VAL A 259 5.28 6.60 -19.60
C VAL A 259 5.53 7.25 -20.96
N ILE A 260 6.77 7.26 -21.44
CA ILE A 260 7.14 7.80 -22.77
C ILE A 260 6.37 7.08 -23.88
N ALA A 261 6.28 5.75 -23.82
CA ALA A 261 5.55 4.95 -24.81
C ALA A 261 4.07 5.33 -24.89
N TYR A 262 3.43 5.64 -23.75
CA TYR A 262 2.05 6.13 -23.74
C TYR A 262 1.90 7.50 -24.40
N HIS A 263 2.80 8.44 -24.09
CA HIS A 263 2.75 9.79 -24.68
C HIS A 263 3.22 9.85 -26.13
N GLY A 264 3.97 8.86 -26.60
CA GLY A 264 4.46 8.77 -27.96
C GLY A 264 5.62 9.72 -28.31
N HIS A 265 6.18 10.43 -27.32
CA HIS A 265 7.29 11.37 -27.49
C HIS A 265 8.10 11.51 -26.18
N GLY A 266 9.25 12.21 -26.24
CA GLY A 266 10.12 12.47 -25.09
C GLY A 266 11.27 11.47 -24.99
N GLU A 267 12.24 11.82 -24.17
CA GLU A 267 13.41 10.99 -23.84
C GLU A 267 13.75 11.15 -22.36
N VAL A 268 14.46 10.17 -21.79
CA VAL A 268 14.82 10.23 -20.37
C VAL A 268 15.96 11.22 -20.15
N GLU A 269 15.77 12.17 -19.23
CA GLU A 269 16.80 13.07 -18.73
C GLU A 269 17.38 12.52 -17.41
N PHE A 270 18.71 12.47 -17.30
CA PHE A 270 19.36 12.00 -16.07
C PHE A 270 19.88 13.17 -15.23
N ILE A 271 19.35 13.31 -14.01
CA ILE A 271 19.71 14.35 -13.05
C ILE A 271 20.62 13.80 -11.93
N PRO A 272 21.45 14.64 -11.28
CA PRO A 272 22.29 14.19 -10.17
C PRO A 272 21.48 13.50 -9.07
N PHE A 273 22.08 12.45 -8.47
CA PHE A 273 21.48 11.82 -7.29
C PHE A 273 21.54 12.77 -6.08
N PRO A 274 20.43 12.99 -5.35
CA PRO A 274 20.42 13.92 -4.20
C PRO A 274 21.31 13.46 -3.06
N ASP A 275 22.15 14.36 -2.52
CA ASP A 275 23.09 14.05 -1.44
C ASP A 275 22.39 13.64 -0.14
N ASP A 276 21.22 14.19 0.14
CA ASP A 276 20.41 13.91 1.33
C ASP A 276 19.80 12.51 1.35
N LEU A 277 19.77 11.82 0.21
CA LEU A 277 19.33 10.44 0.08
C LEU A 277 20.47 9.42 0.25
N VAL A 278 21.72 9.84 0.22
CA VAL A 278 22.88 8.94 0.40
C VAL A 278 22.78 8.24 1.76
N GLY A 279 22.90 6.93 1.78
CA GLY A 279 22.82 6.09 2.99
C GLY A 279 21.40 5.87 3.56
N LYS A 280 20.38 6.56 3.02
CA LYS A 280 18.97 6.40 3.41
C LYS A 280 18.12 5.78 2.29
N TYR A 281 18.69 5.66 1.10
CA TYR A 281 18.00 5.18 -0.10
C TYR A 281 18.14 3.67 -0.23
N GLN A 282 17.02 3.01 -0.46
CA GLN A 282 16.96 1.59 -0.74
C GLN A 282 17.15 1.38 -2.25
N ALA A 283 18.31 0.89 -2.70
CA ALA A 283 18.62 0.78 -4.13
C ALA A 283 17.97 -0.44 -4.81
N PHE A 284 17.54 -1.44 -4.03
CA PHE A 284 16.95 -2.67 -4.54
C PHE A 284 15.82 -3.15 -3.64
N THR A 285 14.72 -3.63 -4.24
CA THR A 285 13.69 -4.43 -3.56
C THR A 285 13.12 -5.46 -4.50
N GLN A 286 12.84 -6.67 -3.99
CA GLN A 286 12.15 -7.74 -4.71
C GLN A 286 11.42 -8.64 -3.72
N ALA A 287 10.12 -8.81 -3.86
CA ALA A 287 9.33 -9.68 -3.01
C ALA A 287 9.69 -11.16 -3.23
N ASP A 288 9.96 -11.89 -2.16
CA ASP A 288 9.84 -13.34 -2.20
C ASP A 288 8.36 -13.70 -2.07
N LEU A 289 7.82 -14.37 -3.05
CA LEU A 289 6.39 -14.76 -3.09
C LEU A 289 6.14 -16.20 -2.64
N THR A 290 7.17 -16.93 -2.23
CA THR A 290 7.07 -18.35 -1.88
C THR A 290 5.96 -18.59 -0.87
N LYS A 291 5.90 -17.80 0.18
CA LYS A 291 4.89 -17.92 1.23
C LYS A 291 3.48 -17.57 0.74
N LEU A 292 3.34 -16.51 -0.05
CA LEU A 292 2.06 -16.12 -0.65
C LEU A 292 1.52 -17.22 -1.58
N ARG A 293 2.38 -17.78 -2.41
CA ARG A 293 2.02 -18.87 -3.33
C ARG A 293 1.72 -20.18 -2.59
N ALA A 294 2.47 -20.48 -1.52
CA ALA A 294 2.19 -21.63 -0.66
C ALA A 294 0.85 -21.52 0.09
N ALA A 295 0.36 -20.30 0.36
CA ALA A 295 -0.99 -20.08 0.88
C ALA A 295 -2.09 -20.32 -0.18
N GLY A 296 -1.72 -20.53 -1.45
CA GLY A 296 -2.63 -20.79 -2.56
C GLY A 296 -3.01 -19.52 -3.35
N CYS A 297 -2.48 -18.36 -3.02
CA CYS A 297 -2.78 -17.11 -3.75
C CYS A 297 -2.19 -17.18 -5.16
N ASP A 298 -3.05 -17.23 -6.16
CA ASP A 298 -2.72 -17.35 -7.59
C ASP A 298 -2.89 -16.02 -8.37
N VAL A 299 -3.14 -14.91 -7.68
CA VAL A 299 -3.30 -13.58 -8.28
C VAL A 299 -2.13 -13.32 -9.24
N ARG A 300 -2.47 -13.02 -10.51
CA ARG A 300 -1.51 -12.59 -11.52
C ARG A 300 -1.16 -11.12 -11.26
N PHE A 301 0.12 -10.82 -11.26
CA PHE A 301 0.61 -9.44 -11.16
C PHE A 301 0.91 -8.87 -12.55
N HIS A 302 0.48 -7.63 -12.80
CA HIS A 302 0.80 -6.88 -14.00
C HIS A 302 2.33 -6.70 -14.13
N THR A 303 2.81 -6.66 -15.35
CA THR A 303 4.14 -6.12 -15.65
C THR A 303 4.12 -4.60 -15.51
N VAL A 304 5.30 -3.97 -15.38
CA VAL A 304 5.41 -2.51 -15.36
C VAL A 304 4.77 -1.89 -16.61
N ALA A 305 4.99 -2.48 -17.79
CA ALA A 305 4.43 -1.96 -19.03
C ALA A 305 2.88 -2.00 -19.04
N GLU A 306 2.28 -3.11 -18.59
CA GLU A 306 0.82 -3.25 -18.49
C GLU A 306 0.24 -2.25 -17.48
N GLY A 307 0.73 -2.28 -16.24
CA GLY A 307 0.16 -1.46 -15.17
C GLY A 307 0.39 0.05 -15.35
N VAL A 308 1.57 0.45 -15.86
CA VAL A 308 1.83 1.87 -16.17
C VAL A 308 0.95 2.31 -17.34
N GLY A 309 0.79 1.47 -18.38
CA GLY A 309 -0.11 1.78 -19.51
C GLY A 309 -1.54 2.06 -19.05
N GLU A 310 -2.14 1.17 -18.26
CA GLU A 310 -3.48 1.37 -17.68
C GLU A 310 -3.55 2.62 -16.79
N TYR A 311 -2.49 2.86 -16.01
CA TYR A 311 -2.43 4.03 -15.13
C TYR A 311 -2.36 5.34 -15.92
N MET A 312 -1.56 5.40 -16.97
CA MET A 312 -1.48 6.58 -17.85
C MET A 312 -2.83 6.84 -18.54
N GLU A 313 -3.51 5.80 -18.97
CA GLU A 313 -4.85 5.92 -19.57
C GLU A 313 -5.85 6.50 -18.56
N TRP A 314 -5.80 6.05 -17.29
CA TRP A 314 -6.64 6.58 -16.22
C TRP A 314 -6.33 8.05 -15.91
N LEU A 315 -5.04 8.43 -15.84
CA LEU A 315 -4.61 9.81 -15.52
C LEU A 315 -5.00 10.80 -16.63
N ASN A 316 -4.85 10.39 -17.91
CA ASN A 316 -4.93 11.27 -19.06
C ASN A 316 -6.21 11.03 -19.89
N GLY A 317 -6.91 9.95 -19.62
CA GLY A 317 -8.19 9.65 -20.25
C GLY A 317 -9.22 10.74 -19.93
N LYS A 318 -10.04 11.11 -20.91
CA LYS A 318 -11.16 12.04 -20.65
C LYS A 318 -12.06 11.39 -19.60
N LYS A 319 -12.23 12.04 -18.45
CA LYS A 319 -13.27 11.68 -17.50
C LYS A 319 -14.60 11.62 -18.29
N LYS A 320 -15.13 10.40 -18.45
CA LYS A 320 -16.49 10.23 -18.93
C LYS A 320 -17.46 10.63 -17.83
#